data_5684844a8ae81f9c8390ae6376b8808b
#
_entry.id   5684844a8ae81f9c8390ae6376b8808b
#
_cell.length_a   1.000
_cell.length_b   1.000
_cell.length_c   1.000
_cell.angle_alpha   90.00
_cell.angle_beta   90.00
_cell.angle_gamma   90.00
#
_symmetry.space_group_name_H-M   'P 1'
#
loop_
_entity.id
_entity.type
_entity.pdbx_description
1 polymer ?
#
loop_
_entity_poly.entity_id
_entity_poly.type
_entity_poly.pdbx_seq_one_letter_code
_entity_poly.pdbx_strand_id
1 'polypeptide(L)'
;LKTTAAGAAGISLLGVPFSAEAAQSINLTILHTNDQHSRIDPLPDDGRKYGGMGGMARRATLIEQIRKQESNVLLLDCGDIWQGTPYFNFFNGELEYKLMSEMKYDAATLGNHDFDNGLKGLVRQLPNASFPFLSANYDFSKTILKSHFEPYKIFEKQGLRIGVFGLGIELAGLVSKNNYGETVYLDPVATAREMVQELRHNQKCNLVVCLSHLGYKYEDGKIDDVTLACEVEGIDLILGGHTHTFLDQPEVIRHATGYQTLINQVGWSGIFLGRLDFSFSKKTMQKTDVRTAVLPVDRPVTTS
;
A
#
# COMPACT_ATOMS: atom_id res chain seq x y z
N LEU A 1 -24.13 -68.32 -5.08
CA LEU A 1 -23.00 -67.57 -4.49
C LEU A 1 -22.35 -66.73 -5.59
N LYS A 2 -22.56 -65.41 -5.54
CA LYS A 2 -21.91 -64.48 -6.46
C LYS A 2 -20.93 -63.67 -5.62
N THR A 3 -19.67 -63.77 -5.90
CA THR A 3 -18.58 -62.96 -5.38
C THR A 3 -18.43 -61.72 -6.26
N THR A 4 -18.66 -60.54 -5.69
CA THR A 4 -18.38 -59.27 -6.33
C THR A 4 -16.98 -58.83 -5.94
N ALA A 5 -16.11 -58.69 -6.92
CA ALA A 5 -14.78 -58.10 -6.77
C ALA A 5 -14.92 -56.55 -6.77
N ALA A 6 -14.46 -55.92 -5.70
CA ALA A 6 -14.33 -54.48 -5.65
C ALA A 6 -13.02 -54.05 -6.34
N GLY A 7 -13.16 -53.33 -7.45
CA GLY A 7 -12.03 -52.73 -8.14
C GLY A 7 -11.63 -51.42 -7.45
N ALA A 8 -10.38 -51.35 -7.01
CA ALA A 8 -9.76 -50.11 -6.56
C ALA A 8 -9.48 -49.21 -7.77
N ALA A 9 -10.19 -48.07 -7.87
CA ALA A 9 -9.89 -47.02 -8.83
C ALA A 9 -8.68 -46.23 -8.34
N GLY A 10 -7.53 -46.46 -8.95
CA GLY A 10 -6.35 -45.63 -8.75
C GLY A 10 -6.57 -44.23 -9.32
N ILE A 11 -6.53 -43.22 -8.47
CA ILE A 11 -6.49 -41.81 -8.90
C ILE A 11 -5.10 -41.53 -9.46
N SER A 12 -5.01 -41.52 -10.80
CA SER A 12 -3.84 -41.03 -11.51
C SER A 12 -3.76 -39.53 -11.31
N LEU A 13 -2.77 -39.06 -10.55
CA LEU A 13 -2.35 -37.66 -10.52
C LEU A 13 -1.74 -37.31 -11.89
N LEU A 14 -2.59 -36.97 -12.85
CA LEU A 14 -2.15 -36.28 -14.06
C LEU A 14 -1.59 -34.94 -13.66
N GLY A 15 -0.27 -34.79 -13.72
CA GLY A 15 0.40 -33.52 -13.56
C GLY A 15 -0.22 -32.52 -14.51
N VAL A 16 -0.80 -31.43 -13.97
CA VAL A 16 -1.24 -30.29 -14.76
C VAL A 16 0.00 -29.81 -15.53
N PRO A 17 -0.03 -29.74 -16.88
CA PRO A 17 1.13 -29.28 -17.61
C PRO A 17 1.42 -27.85 -17.16
N PHE A 18 2.62 -27.63 -16.64
CA PHE A 18 3.15 -26.29 -16.35
C PHE A 18 3.12 -25.56 -17.70
N SER A 19 2.17 -24.62 -17.87
CA SER A 19 1.98 -23.98 -19.17
C SER A 19 3.27 -23.24 -19.54
N ALA A 20 3.69 -23.34 -20.78
CA ALA A 20 4.88 -22.63 -21.30
C ALA A 20 4.79 -21.10 -21.11
N GLU A 21 3.59 -20.56 -20.91
CA GLU A 21 3.33 -19.17 -20.56
C GLU A 21 3.85 -18.80 -19.17
N ALA A 22 3.73 -19.67 -18.16
CA ALA A 22 4.26 -19.41 -16.82
C ALA A 22 5.79 -19.28 -16.81
N ALA A 23 6.49 -19.93 -17.74
CA ALA A 23 7.94 -19.82 -17.89
C ALA A 23 8.39 -18.46 -18.50
N GLN A 24 7.47 -17.70 -19.12
CA GLN A 24 7.74 -16.46 -19.82
C GLN A 24 7.24 -15.20 -19.08
N SER A 25 6.66 -15.34 -17.90
CA SER A 25 6.16 -14.23 -17.09
C SER A 25 7.02 -13.95 -15.87
N ILE A 26 7.02 -12.69 -15.44
CA ILE A 26 7.49 -12.24 -14.12
C ILE A 26 6.25 -11.82 -13.34
N ASN A 27 6.09 -12.34 -12.13
CA ASN A 27 5.00 -11.95 -11.25
C ASN A 27 5.53 -11.03 -10.16
N LEU A 28 4.74 -10.00 -9.84
CA LEU A 28 4.98 -9.04 -8.77
C LEU A 28 3.71 -8.95 -7.93
N THR A 29 3.82 -9.23 -6.64
CA THR A 29 2.74 -9.03 -5.67
C THR A 29 2.96 -7.72 -4.92
N ILE A 30 2.00 -6.82 -4.97
CA ILE A 30 1.95 -5.61 -4.14
C ILE A 30 0.92 -5.86 -3.04
N LEU A 31 1.38 -5.75 -1.79
CA LEU A 31 0.55 -5.72 -0.60
C LEU A 31 0.50 -4.31 -0.07
N HIS A 32 -0.67 -3.86 0.42
CA HIS A 32 -0.75 -2.53 0.99
C HIS A 32 -1.71 -2.42 2.17
N THR A 33 -1.42 -1.44 3.01
CA THR A 33 -2.25 -0.95 4.11
C THR A 33 -2.36 0.57 4.04
N ASN A 34 -3.33 1.13 4.74
CA ASN A 34 -3.55 2.55 4.93
C ASN A 34 -4.25 2.79 6.26
N ASP A 35 -4.13 3.99 6.81
CA ASP A 35 -4.90 4.46 7.96
C ASP A 35 -4.89 3.46 9.13
N GLN A 36 -3.68 3.03 9.54
CA GLN A 36 -3.51 2.02 10.58
C GLN A 36 -3.93 2.53 11.96
N HIS A 37 -3.78 3.83 12.20
CA HIS A 37 -4.25 4.53 13.40
C HIS A 37 -3.85 3.85 14.69
N SER A 38 -2.55 3.50 14.81
CA SER A 38 -1.97 2.83 15.99
C SER A 38 -2.75 1.59 16.45
N ARG A 39 -3.46 0.92 15.53
CA ARG A 39 -4.24 -0.27 15.85
C ARG A 39 -3.31 -1.50 15.90
N ILE A 40 -2.76 -1.76 17.10
CA ILE A 40 -1.88 -2.90 17.36
C ILE A 40 -2.70 -4.16 17.59
N ASP A 41 -3.69 -4.09 18.49
CA ASP A 41 -4.61 -5.19 18.78
C ASP A 41 -5.76 -5.26 17.76
N PRO A 42 -6.41 -6.41 17.62
CA PRO A 42 -7.67 -6.50 16.88
C PRO A 42 -8.72 -5.52 17.41
N LEU A 43 -9.67 -5.17 16.56
CA LEU A 43 -10.85 -4.44 17.01
C LEU A 43 -11.57 -5.22 18.13
N PRO A 44 -12.23 -4.53 19.09
CA PRO A 44 -13.07 -5.20 20.09
C PRO A 44 -14.10 -6.12 19.44
N ASP A 45 -14.27 -7.32 19.98
CA ASP A 45 -15.29 -8.28 19.53
C ASP A 45 -16.64 -7.94 20.21
N ASP A 46 -17.29 -6.89 19.71
CA ASP A 46 -18.48 -6.28 20.31
C ASP A 46 -19.76 -6.44 19.47
N GLY A 47 -19.73 -7.37 18.49
CA GLY A 47 -20.84 -7.66 17.60
C GLY A 47 -21.01 -6.68 16.45
N ARG A 48 -20.17 -5.65 16.30
CA ARG A 48 -20.16 -4.77 15.13
C ARG A 48 -19.57 -5.47 13.90
N LYS A 49 -19.86 -4.94 12.71
CA LYS A 49 -19.49 -5.54 11.39
C LYS A 49 -18.05 -6.04 11.30
N TYR A 50 -17.11 -5.33 11.90
CA TYR A 50 -15.67 -5.65 11.85
C TYR A 50 -15.12 -6.06 13.22
N GLY A 51 -15.99 -6.37 14.20
CA GLY A 51 -15.59 -6.76 15.55
C GLY A 51 -14.64 -7.97 15.53
N GLY A 52 -13.58 -7.89 16.29
CA GLY A 52 -12.56 -8.93 16.39
C GLY A 52 -11.55 -9.01 15.24
N MET A 53 -11.73 -8.24 14.15
CA MET A 53 -10.81 -8.21 13.00
C MET A 53 -9.57 -7.35 13.26
N GLY A 54 -8.57 -7.50 12.40
CA GLY A 54 -7.32 -6.73 12.44
C GLY A 54 -6.30 -7.31 13.42
N GLY A 55 -5.41 -6.42 13.85
CA GLY A 55 -4.29 -6.73 14.73
C GLY A 55 -2.99 -7.01 13.97
N MET A 56 -1.91 -6.34 14.41
CA MET A 56 -0.61 -6.39 13.71
C MET A 56 -0.01 -7.81 13.71
N ALA A 57 -0.19 -8.58 14.78
CA ALA A 57 0.32 -9.97 14.84
C ALA A 57 -0.32 -10.87 13.79
N ARG A 58 -1.63 -10.77 13.58
CA ARG A 58 -2.34 -11.56 12.55
C ARG A 58 -1.95 -11.10 11.15
N ARG A 59 -1.83 -9.78 10.96
CA ARG A 59 -1.37 -9.21 9.69
C ARG A 59 0.05 -9.67 9.36
N ALA A 60 0.96 -9.69 10.32
CA ALA A 60 2.31 -10.22 10.16
C ALA A 60 2.30 -11.68 9.70
N THR A 61 1.45 -12.52 10.32
CA THR A 61 1.30 -13.93 9.93
C THR A 61 0.80 -14.06 8.48
N LEU A 62 -0.22 -13.26 8.10
CA LEU A 62 -0.77 -13.27 6.73
C LEU A 62 0.29 -12.84 5.70
N ILE A 63 1.03 -11.76 5.98
CA ILE A 63 2.11 -11.28 5.11
C ILE A 63 3.21 -12.34 4.97
N GLU A 64 3.60 -12.99 6.06
CA GLU A 64 4.61 -14.06 6.03
C GLU A 64 4.16 -15.26 5.18
N GLN A 65 2.89 -15.67 5.29
CA GLN A 65 2.32 -16.73 4.47
C GLN A 65 2.36 -16.39 2.97
N ILE A 66 2.02 -15.14 2.61
CA ILE A 66 2.09 -14.68 1.21
C ILE A 66 3.55 -14.69 0.72
N ARG A 67 4.49 -14.17 1.51
CA ARG A 67 5.91 -14.16 1.15
C ARG A 67 6.53 -15.56 1.00
N LYS A 68 5.98 -16.59 1.64
CA LYS A 68 6.39 -17.99 1.42
C LYS A 68 5.90 -18.53 0.08
N GLN A 69 4.83 -17.97 -0.47
CA GLN A 69 4.22 -18.41 -1.74
C GLN A 69 4.72 -17.60 -2.94
N GLU A 70 4.99 -16.29 -2.71
CA GLU A 70 5.33 -15.34 -3.76
C GLU A 70 6.79 -14.86 -3.60
N SER A 71 7.54 -14.90 -4.71
CA SER A 71 8.97 -14.54 -4.68
C SER A 71 9.26 -13.04 -4.76
N ASN A 72 8.38 -12.28 -5.41
CA ASN A 72 8.53 -10.84 -5.60
C ASN A 72 7.38 -10.11 -4.92
N VAL A 73 7.58 -9.72 -3.67
CA VAL A 73 6.58 -9.00 -2.88
C VAL A 73 7.10 -7.61 -2.55
N LEU A 74 6.24 -6.60 -2.69
CA LEU A 74 6.38 -5.26 -2.09
C LEU A 74 5.23 -5.06 -1.11
N LEU A 75 5.55 -4.58 0.09
CA LEU A 75 4.59 -4.24 1.14
C LEU A 75 4.68 -2.74 1.40
N LEU A 76 3.58 -2.02 1.14
CA LEU A 76 3.51 -0.57 1.10
C LEU A 76 2.45 -0.04 2.06
N ASP A 77 2.60 1.20 2.54
CA ASP A 77 1.62 1.86 3.39
C ASP A 77 1.31 3.28 2.90
N CYS A 78 0.07 3.69 3.04
CA CYS A 78 -0.43 4.96 2.51
C CYS A 78 -0.65 6.04 3.58
N GLY A 79 0.07 5.98 4.70
CA GLY A 79 0.04 7.00 5.74
C GLY A 79 -1.07 6.83 6.77
N ASP A 80 -1.13 7.77 7.71
CA ASP A 80 -1.93 7.73 8.92
C ASP A 80 -1.65 6.46 9.76
N ILE A 81 -0.35 6.24 9.98
CA ILE A 81 0.13 5.13 10.80
C ILE A 81 -0.19 5.40 12.27
N TRP A 82 -0.08 6.66 12.68
CA TRP A 82 -0.20 7.11 14.05
C TRP A 82 -1.62 7.50 14.43
N GLN A 83 -1.83 7.68 15.74
CA GLN A 83 -3.03 8.22 16.37
C GLN A 83 -4.24 7.27 16.27
N GLY A 84 -5.12 7.28 17.26
CA GLY A 84 -6.39 6.55 17.26
C GLY A 84 -6.51 5.49 18.37
N THR A 85 -5.41 5.09 19.02
CA THR A 85 -5.44 4.19 20.18
C THR A 85 -4.53 4.65 21.30
N PRO A 86 -4.70 4.13 22.54
CA PRO A 86 -3.80 4.45 23.66
C PRO A 86 -2.33 4.14 23.39
N TYR A 87 -2.01 3.21 22.49
CA TYR A 87 -0.61 2.91 22.12
C TYR A 87 0.14 4.15 21.64
N PHE A 88 -0.48 4.98 20.81
CA PHE A 88 0.13 6.23 20.38
C PHE A 88 0.43 7.17 21.56
N ASN A 89 -0.47 7.28 22.54
CA ASN A 89 -0.27 8.14 23.71
C ASN A 89 0.89 7.67 24.60
N PHE A 90 1.17 6.37 24.65
CA PHE A 90 2.25 5.81 25.45
C PHE A 90 3.58 5.75 24.71
N PHE A 91 3.56 5.39 23.42
CA PHE A 91 4.77 5.09 22.65
C PHE A 91 5.09 6.15 21.59
N ASN A 92 4.19 7.12 21.34
CA ASN A 92 4.40 8.24 20.41
C ASN A 92 4.82 7.81 18.99
N GLY A 93 4.33 6.66 18.51
CA GLY A 93 4.64 6.12 17.18
C GLY A 93 5.85 5.16 17.11
N GLU A 94 6.61 5.01 18.19
CA GLU A 94 7.76 4.10 18.24
C GLU A 94 7.35 2.64 17.99
N LEU A 95 6.30 2.18 18.66
CA LEU A 95 5.82 0.80 18.58
C LEU A 95 5.35 0.47 17.17
N GLU A 96 4.57 1.36 16.56
CA GLU A 96 4.04 1.22 15.21
C GLU A 96 5.16 1.03 14.19
N TYR A 97 6.16 1.90 14.19
CA TYR A 97 7.28 1.84 13.24
C TYR A 97 8.15 0.59 13.44
N LYS A 98 8.39 0.18 14.70
CA LYS A 98 9.12 -1.07 15.00
C LYS A 98 8.36 -2.29 14.50
N LEU A 99 7.05 -2.40 14.75
CA LEU A 99 6.23 -3.52 14.28
C LEU A 99 6.12 -3.56 12.75
N MET A 100 5.99 -2.41 12.09
CA MET A 100 6.03 -2.34 10.63
C MET A 100 7.40 -2.74 10.08
N SER A 101 8.49 -2.38 10.76
CA SER A 101 9.85 -2.80 10.41
C SER A 101 10.03 -4.32 10.53
N GLU A 102 9.51 -4.94 11.59
CA GLU A 102 9.51 -6.39 11.75
C GLU A 102 8.69 -7.09 10.64
N MET A 103 7.58 -6.50 10.23
CA MET A 103 6.79 -6.96 9.08
C MET A 103 7.47 -6.69 7.74
N LYS A 104 8.61 -5.97 7.72
CA LYS A 104 9.41 -5.63 6.55
C LYS A 104 8.60 -4.85 5.50
N TYR A 105 7.98 -3.74 5.93
CA TYR A 105 7.46 -2.79 4.97
C TYR A 105 8.58 -2.27 4.08
N ASP A 106 8.29 -2.10 2.78
CA ASP A 106 9.28 -1.66 1.79
C ASP A 106 9.31 -0.12 1.66
N ALA A 107 8.14 0.53 1.80
CA ALA A 107 8.00 1.99 1.87
C ALA A 107 6.64 2.40 2.47
N ALA A 108 6.55 3.64 2.94
CA ALA A 108 5.31 4.30 3.34
C ALA A 108 5.27 5.74 2.81
N THR A 109 4.09 6.37 2.81
CA THR A 109 3.95 7.83 2.70
C THR A 109 3.50 8.42 4.03
N LEU A 110 3.37 9.75 4.10
CA LEU A 110 2.90 10.46 5.28
C LEU A 110 1.41 10.81 5.13
N GLY A 111 0.62 10.52 6.15
CA GLY A 111 -0.71 11.06 6.33
C GLY A 111 -0.72 12.28 7.27
N ASN A 112 -1.89 12.87 7.48
CA ASN A 112 -2.02 14.04 8.35
C ASN A 112 -1.79 13.71 9.83
N HIS A 113 -2.19 12.53 10.29
CA HIS A 113 -1.98 12.11 11.68
C HIS A 113 -0.52 11.74 11.99
N ASP A 114 0.32 11.50 10.99
CA ASP A 114 1.77 11.33 11.20
C ASP A 114 2.46 12.63 11.65
N PHE A 115 1.73 13.77 11.62
CA PHE A 115 2.19 15.05 12.18
C PHE A 115 1.66 15.35 13.59
N ASP A 116 0.86 14.49 14.22
CA ASP A 116 0.19 14.78 15.50
C ASP A 116 1.17 15.04 16.65
N ASN A 117 2.34 14.41 16.65
CA ASN A 117 3.43 14.69 17.59
C ASN A 117 4.34 15.85 17.17
N GLY A 118 3.99 16.57 16.11
CA GLY A 118 4.78 17.63 15.52
C GLY A 118 6.07 17.12 14.84
N LEU A 119 6.78 18.03 14.17
CA LEU A 119 7.99 17.68 13.42
C LEU A 119 9.09 17.05 14.31
N LYS A 120 9.22 17.50 15.57
CA LYS A 120 10.20 16.93 16.52
C LYS A 120 9.85 15.49 16.91
N GLY A 121 8.55 15.22 17.07
CA GLY A 121 8.07 13.86 17.33
C GLY A 121 8.36 12.95 16.15
N LEU A 122 8.06 13.41 14.95
CA LEU A 122 8.31 12.64 13.72
C LEU A 122 9.80 12.34 13.55
N VAL A 123 10.69 13.33 13.62
CA VAL A 123 12.16 13.12 13.56
C VAL A 123 12.64 12.09 14.58
N ARG A 124 12.11 12.15 15.81
CA ARG A 124 12.50 11.21 16.88
C ARG A 124 12.18 9.78 16.52
N GLN A 125 11.08 9.53 15.82
CA GLN A 125 10.60 8.18 15.54
C GLN A 125 11.15 7.60 14.23
N LEU A 126 11.56 8.41 13.27
CA LEU A 126 12.11 7.93 11.99
C LEU A 126 13.18 6.84 12.12
N PRO A 127 14.12 6.89 13.10
CA PRO A 127 15.12 5.83 13.30
C PRO A 127 14.54 4.45 13.67
N ASN A 128 13.27 4.38 14.10
CA ASN A 128 12.59 3.13 14.43
C ASN A 128 11.98 2.45 13.19
N ALA A 129 11.91 3.16 12.05
CA ALA A 129 11.47 2.61 10.78
C ALA A 129 12.68 2.13 9.95
N SER A 130 12.70 0.85 9.57
CA SER A 130 13.72 0.28 8.66
C SER A 130 13.38 0.47 7.19
N PHE A 131 12.30 1.17 6.89
CA PHE A 131 11.79 1.49 5.55
C PHE A 131 11.74 3.01 5.36
N PRO A 132 11.87 3.51 4.12
CA PRO A 132 11.76 4.92 3.84
C PRO A 132 10.30 5.39 3.86
N PHE A 133 10.12 6.66 4.27
CA PHE A 133 8.93 7.43 3.96
C PHE A 133 9.16 8.23 2.69
N LEU A 134 8.23 8.16 1.74
CA LEU A 134 8.26 8.87 0.47
C LEU A 134 7.32 10.07 0.54
N SER A 135 7.82 11.24 0.17
CA SER A 135 7.03 12.47 0.21
C SER A 135 7.48 13.41 -0.91
N ALA A 136 6.68 13.53 -1.95
CA ALA A 136 7.02 14.35 -3.11
C ALA A 136 6.41 15.76 -3.04
N ASN A 137 5.25 15.93 -2.39
CA ASN A 137 4.52 17.20 -2.40
C ASN A 137 4.54 17.97 -1.07
N TYR A 138 5.46 17.62 -0.15
CA TYR A 138 5.78 18.46 0.99
C TYR A 138 7.20 19.01 0.87
N ASP A 139 7.34 20.34 0.83
CA ASP A 139 8.65 20.98 0.94
C ASP A 139 9.00 21.19 2.41
N PHE A 140 9.96 20.43 2.90
CA PHE A 140 10.49 20.51 4.25
C PHE A 140 11.75 21.36 4.37
N SER A 141 12.17 22.09 3.31
CA SER A 141 13.47 22.78 3.23
C SER A 141 13.71 23.79 4.37
N LYS A 142 12.63 24.36 4.93
CA LYS A 142 12.65 25.33 6.04
C LYS A 142 12.34 24.68 7.41
N THR A 143 12.38 23.36 7.50
CA THR A 143 12.05 22.61 8.71
C THR A 143 13.19 21.73 9.16
N ILE A 144 13.05 21.14 10.36
CA ILE A 144 13.98 20.13 10.87
C ILE A 144 13.91 18.80 10.11
N LEU A 145 12.89 18.62 9.26
CA LEU A 145 12.72 17.43 8.40
C LEU A 145 13.44 17.56 7.05
N LYS A 146 14.15 18.65 6.80
CA LYS A 146 14.95 18.81 5.59
C LYS A 146 15.83 17.58 5.35
N SER A 147 15.75 17.01 4.16
CA SER A 147 16.51 15.84 3.74
C SER A 147 16.22 14.51 4.49
N HIS A 148 15.10 14.41 5.19
CA HIS A 148 14.68 13.15 5.83
C HIS A 148 13.83 12.27 4.92
N PHE A 149 13.24 12.85 3.88
CA PHE A 149 12.36 12.15 2.96
C PHE A 149 12.85 12.27 1.52
N GLU A 150 12.69 11.19 0.77
CA GLU A 150 12.89 11.18 -0.67
C GLU A 150 11.53 11.26 -1.36
N PRO A 151 11.44 11.89 -2.56
CA PRO A 151 10.16 11.99 -3.25
C PRO A 151 9.69 10.65 -3.79
N TYR A 152 10.62 9.76 -4.18
CA TYR A 152 10.34 8.44 -4.73
C TYR A 152 11.44 7.43 -4.40
N LYS A 153 11.13 6.14 -4.59
CA LYS A 153 12.10 5.04 -4.56
C LYS A 153 11.86 4.08 -5.73
N ILE A 154 12.93 3.51 -6.25
CA ILE A 154 12.87 2.48 -7.29
C ILE A 154 13.21 1.14 -6.66
N PHE A 155 12.30 0.17 -6.84
CA PHE A 155 12.51 -1.22 -6.45
C PHE A 155 12.80 -2.06 -7.69
N GLU A 156 13.75 -2.98 -7.57
CA GLU A 156 14.10 -3.90 -8.65
C GLU A 156 13.73 -5.34 -8.25
N LYS A 157 12.91 -5.99 -9.07
CA LYS A 157 12.45 -7.38 -8.85
C LYS A 157 12.56 -8.14 -10.19
N GLN A 158 13.51 -9.07 -10.29
CA GLN A 158 13.75 -9.87 -11.51
C GLN A 158 13.87 -9.04 -12.79
N GLY A 159 14.51 -7.88 -12.71
CA GLY A 159 14.68 -6.96 -13.83
C GLY A 159 13.52 -5.99 -14.06
N LEU A 160 12.39 -6.14 -13.36
CA LEU A 160 11.35 -5.11 -13.32
C LEU A 160 11.80 -3.94 -12.47
N ARG A 161 11.61 -2.72 -12.97
CA ARG A 161 11.82 -1.48 -12.24
C ARG A 161 10.48 -0.90 -11.83
N ILE A 162 10.24 -0.82 -10.54
CA ILE A 162 8.99 -0.33 -9.95
C ILE A 162 9.31 1.00 -9.29
N GLY A 163 8.81 2.09 -9.86
CA GLY A 163 8.91 3.43 -9.27
C GLY A 163 7.75 3.67 -8.33
N VAL A 164 8.05 4.01 -7.08
CA VAL A 164 7.05 4.33 -6.05
C VAL A 164 7.31 5.73 -5.55
N PHE A 165 6.29 6.60 -5.54
CA PHE A 165 6.36 7.96 -5.00
C PHE A 165 5.22 8.23 -4.02
N GLY A 166 5.37 9.22 -3.13
CA GLY A 166 4.39 9.53 -2.08
C GLY A 166 3.76 10.90 -2.25
N LEU A 167 2.44 11.00 -2.04
CA LEU A 167 1.69 12.26 -1.97
C LEU A 167 0.90 12.33 -0.66
N GLY A 168 1.06 13.45 0.06
CA GLY A 168 0.28 13.75 1.25
C GLY A 168 -0.84 14.76 0.96
N ILE A 169 -1.80 14.84 1.87
CA ILE A 169 -2.92 15.79 1.85
C ILE A 169 -2.48 17.17 2.35
N GLU A 170 -3.23 18.22 1.99
CA GLU A 170 -3.02 19.55 2.55
C GLU A 170 -3.24 19.54 4.07
N LEU A 171 -2.21 19.94 4.83
CA LEU A 171 -2.23 19.90 6.30
C LEU A 171 -3.03 21.05 6.92
N ALA A 172 -3.21 22.17 6.18
CA ALA A 172 -3.95 23.32 6.66
C ALA A 172 -5.43 22.96 6.88
N GLY A 173 -5.92 23.22 8.09
CA GLY A 173 -7.28 22.86 8.49
C GLY A 173 -7.45 21.46 9.06
N LEU A 174 -6.48 20.56 8.85
CA LEU A 174 -6.47 19.20 9.41
C LEU A 174 -5.52 19.07 10.61
N VAL A 175 -4.37 19.70 10.52
CA VAL A 175 -3.29 19.62 11.50
C VAL A 175 -3.00 21.01 12.07
N SER A 176 -2.71 21.09 13.36
CA SER A 176 -2.27 22.36 13.98
C SER A 176 -1.00 22.90 13.28
N LYS A 177 -0.97 24.20 12.96
CA LYS A 177 0.19 24.86 12.35
C LYS A 177 1.49 24.59 13.14
N ASN A 178 1.39 24.50 14.46
CA ASN A 178 2.55 24.22 15.32
C ASN A 178 3.16 22.84 15.06
N ASN A 179 2.36 21.87 14.58
CA ASN A 179 2.79 20.50 14.36
C ASN A 179 3.48 20.29 13.01
N TYR A 180 3.13 21.08 11.97
CA TYR A 180 3.80 20.99 10.68
C TYR A 180 4.73 22.17 10.36
N GLY A 181 4.74 23.22 11.21
CA GLY A 181 5.66 24.34 11.15
C GLY A 181 5.69 25.03 9.77
N GLU A 182 6.89 25.21 9.21
CA GLU A 182 7.12 25.84 7.90
C GLU A 182 7.08 24.84 6.72
N THR A 183 6.50 23.68 6.91
CA THR A 183 6.24 22.74 5.81
C THR A 183 5.32 23.39 4.80
N VAL A 184 5.72 23.37 3.52
CA VAL A 184 4.93 23.91 2.40
C VAL A 184 4.28 22.76 1.64
N TYR A 185 2.97 22.86 1.43
CA TYR A 185 2.23 21.94 0.56
C TYR A 185 2.39 22.38 -0.89
N LEU A 186 2.83 21.47 -1.74
CA LEU A 186 2.98 21.67 -3.19
C LEU A 186 1.77 21.07 -3.90
N ASP A 187 1.42 21.61 -5.07
CA ASP A 187 0.34 21.10 -5.89
C ASP A 187 0.55 19.63 -6.25
N PRO A 188 -0.33 18.71 -5.83
CA PRO A 188 -0.12 17.26 -6.02
C PRO A 188 -0.22 16.82 -7.48
N VAL A 189 -0.99 17.52 -8.32
CA VAL A 189 -1.11 17.20 -9.74
C VAL A 189 0.17 17.57 -10.47
N ALA A 190 0.69 18.78 -10.23
CA ALA A 190 1.98 19.20 -10.80
C ALA A 190 3.11 18.28 -10.34
N THR A 191 3.17 17.99 -9.04
CA THR A 191 4.17 17.08 -8.45
C THR A 191 4.08 15.68 -9.05
N ALA A 192 2.85 15.13 -9.19
CA ALA A 192 2.68 13.81 -9.78
C ALA A 192 3.12 13.75 -11.25
N ARG A 193 2.87 14.82 -12.04
CA ARG A 193 3.38 14.91 -13.42
C ARG A 193 4.91 14.89 -13.47
N GLU A 194 5.58 15.59 -12.55
CA GLU A 194 7.04 15.56 -12.44
C GLU A 194 7.55 14.17 -12.05
N MET A 195 6.90 13.50 -11.09
CA MET A 195 7.26 12.14 -10.68
C MET A 195 7.06 11.13 -11.81
N VAL A 196 5.98 11.22 -12.56
CA VAL A 196 5.74 10.37 -13.74
C VAL A 196 6.80 10.61 -14.81
N GLN A 197 7.11 11.88 -15.11
CA GLN A 197 8.17 12.24 -16.06
C GLN A 197 9.51 11.63 -15.63
N GLU A 198 9.87 11.76 -14.37
CA GLU A 198 11.09 11.19 -13.82
C GLU A 198 11.09 9.66 -13.91
N LEU A 199 10.07 9.01 -13.35
CA LEU A 199 10.04 7.56 -13.21
C LEU A 199 9.86 6.84 -14.55
N ARG A 200 8.99 7.35 -15.46
CA ARG A 200 8.76 6.73 -16.76
C ARG A 200 9.85 7.01 -17.76
N HIS A 201 10.27 8.27 -17.89
CA HIS A 201 11.10 8.69 -19.00
C HIS A 201 12.59 8.72 -18.64
N ASN A 202 12.98 9.15 -17.44
CA ASN A 202 14.37 9.17 -17.02
C ASN A 202 14.80 7.82 -16.44
N GLN A 203 14.02 7.30 -15.50
CA GLN A 203 14.32 6.06 -14.77
C GLN A 203 13.85 4.78 -15.46
N LYS A 204 13.02 4.87 -16.52
CA LYS A 204 12.53 3.73 -17.32
C LYS A 204 11.80 2.67 -16.47
N CYS A 205 11.01 3.10 -15.49
CA CYS A 205 10.23 2.18 -14.68
C CYS A 205 9.14 1.48 -15.49
N ASN A 206 8.99 0.17 -15.26
CA ASN A 206 7.95 -0.65 -15.89
C ASN A 206 6.59 -0.46 -15.25
N LEU A 207 6.57 -0.15 -13.94
CA LEU A 207 5.38 0.14 -13.16
C LEU A 207 5.61 1.41 -12.35
N VAL A 208 4.63 2.32 -12.32
CA VAL A 208 4.65 3.52 -11.48
C VAL A 208 3.49 3.46 -10.50
N VAL A 209 3.81 3.52 -9.21
CA VAL A 209 2.88 3.43 -8.09
C VAL A 209 2.91 4.74 -7.30
N CYS A 210 1.75 5.31 -7.04
CA CYS A 210 1.56 6.43 -6.12
C CYS A 210 1.05 5.90 -4.77
N LEU A 211 1.76 6.18 -3.69
CA LEU A 211 1.24 6.08 -2.33
C LEU A 211 0.56 7.41 -2.03
N SER A 212 -0.75 7.41 -1.99
CA SER A 212 -1.54 8.62 -1.84
C SER A 212 -2.20 8.69 -0.46
N HIS A 213 -2.10 9.85 0.16
CA HIS A 213 -2.93 10.18 1.31
C HIS A 213 -3.85 11.37 1.01
N LEU A 214 -4.24 11.56 -0.26
CA LEU A 214 -5.13 12.64 -0.69
C LEU A 214 -6.58 12.38 -0.31
N GLY A 215 -6.99 11.12 -0.23
CA GLY A 215 -8.36 10.66 -0.12
C GLY A 215 -8.90 10.13 -1.44
N TYR A 216 -9.87 9.20 -1.36
CA TYR A 216 -10.38 8.49 -2.53
C TYR A 216 -11.17 9.40 -3.47
N LYS A 217 -12.21 10.09 -2.93
CA LYS A 217 -13.11 10.94 -3.71
C LYS A 217 -13.81 11.97 -2.84
N TYR A 218 -13.88 13.22 -3.33
CA TYR A 218 -14.60 14.32 -2.70
C TYR A 218 -15.67 14.93 -3.62
N GLU A 219 -16.73 15.46 -3.01
CA GLU A 219 -17.81 16.16 -3.72
C GLU A 219 -17.57 17.69 -3.78
N ASP A 220 -16.62 18.22 -3.01
CA ASP A 220 -16.35 19.65 -2.85
C ASP A 220 -15.26 20.20 -3.77
N GLY A 221 -14.76 19.38 -4.69
CA GLY A 221 -13.75 19.77 -5.67
C GLY A 221 -12.31 19.81 -5.14
N LYS A 222 -12.06 19.32 -3.92
CA LYS A 222 -10.70 19.07 -3.47
C LYS A 222 -10.04 18.00 -4.34
N ILE A 223 -8.71 18.10 -4.44
CA ILE A 223 -7.94 17.05 -5.11
C ILE A 223 -8.06 15.72 -4.36
N ASP A 224 -8.28 14.66 -5.10
CA ASP A 224 -8.42 13.30 -4.62
C ASP A 224 -7.79 12.30 -5.61
N ASP A 225 -7.80 11.01 -5.24
CA ASP A 225 -7.19 9.95 -6.06
C ASP A 225 -7.86 9.81 -7.43
N VAL A 226 -9.19 9.98 -7.49
CA VAL A 226 -9.96 9.89 -8.75
C VAL A 226 -9.60 11.05 -9.67
N THR A 227 -9.58 12.26 -9.13
CA THR A 227 -9.19 13.46 -9.88
C THR A 227 -7.73 13.38 -10.33
N LEU A 228 -6.81 12.93 -9.44
CA LEU A 228 -5.41 12.73 -9.79
C LEU A 228 -5.25 11.76 -10.97
N ALA A 229 -5.96 10.63 -10.95
CA ALA A 229 -5.93 9.65 -12.03
C ALA A 229 -6.50 10.18 -13.35
N CYS A 230 -7.48 11.09 -13.29
CA CYS A 230 -8.02 11.77 -14.47
C CYS A 230 -7.04 12.81 -15.05
N GLU A 231 -6.26 13.47 -14.21
CA GLU A 231 -5.39 14.60 -14.55
C GLU A 231 -3.96 14.19 -14.93
N VAL A 232 -3.50 13.03 -14.47
CA VAL A 232 -2.10 12.60 -14.60
C VAL A 232 -2.01 11.24 -15.28
N GLU A 233 -1.65 11.24 -16.54
CA GLU A 233 -1.34 10.02 -17.29
C GLU A 233 0.00 9.42 -16.82
N GLY A 234 0.09 8.10 -16.80
CA GLY A 234 1.35 7.38 -16.55
C GLY A 234 1.49 6.81 -15.14
N ILE A 235 0.52 7.02 -14.25
CA ILE A 235 0.41 6.30 -12.98
C ILE A 235 -0.34 5.00 -13.23
N ASP A 236 0.26 3.82 -12.96
CA ASP A 236 -0.43 2.53 -13.15
C ASP A 236 -1.34 2.21 -11.97
N LEU A 237 -0.92 2.61 -10.75
CA LEU A 237 -1.57 2.24 -9.52
C LEU A 237 -1.50 3.40 -8.51
N ILE A 238 -2.64 3.80 -7.97
CA ILE A 238 -2.76 4.65 -6.80
C ILE A 238 -3.23 3.76 -5.65
N LEU A 239 -2.43 3.70 -4.59
CA LEU A 239 -2.81 3.13 -3.31
C LEU A 239 -3.19 4.29 -2.40
N GLY A 240 -4.46 4.35 -2.00
CA GLY A 240 -5.03 5.51 -1.31
C GLY A 240 -5.15 5.34 0.20
N GLY A 241 -5.37 6.47 0.89
CA GLY A 241 -5.64 6.58 2.33
C GLY A 241 -6.61 7.72 2.65
N HIS A 242 -6.60 8.20 3.88
CA HIS A 242 -7.31 9.35 4.44
C HIS A 242 -8.83 9.21 4.58
N THR A 243 -9.55 8.85 3.53
CA THR A 243 -11.03 8.75 3.55
C THR A 243 -11.54 7.44 4.13
N HIS A 244 -10.67 6.53 4.54
CA HIS A 244 -11.04 5.22 5.09
C HIS A 244 -11.97 4.41 4.19
N THR A 245 -11.86 4.60 2.87
CA THR A 245 -12.75 3.98 1.90
C THR A 245 -12.47 2.48 1.77
N PHE A 246 -13.52 1.68 1.76
CA PHE A 246 -13.42 0.25 1.49
C PHE A 246 -13.74 -0.01 0.02
N LEU A 247 -12.74 -0.34 -0.76
CA LEU A 247 -12.88 -0.79 -2.14
C LEU A 247 -12.68 -2.31 -2.17
N ASP A 248 -13.75 -3.06 -2.39
CA ASP A 248 -13.69 -4.53 -2.51
C ASP A 248 -12.88 -4.98 -3.72
N GLN A 249 -12.81 -4.11 -4.73
CA GLN A 249 -11.97 -4.24 -5.93
C GLN A 249 -11.43 -2.85 -6.30
N PRO A 250 -10.24 -2.77 -6.91
CA PRO A 250 -9.72 -1.51 -7.43
C PRO A 250 -10.66 -0.90 -8.46
N GLU A 251 -10.84 0.42 -8.38
CA GLU A 251 -11.51 1.18 -9.42
C GLU A 251 -10.53 1.45 -10.57
N VAL A 252 -11.04 1.36 -11.81
CA VAL A 252 -10.27 1.64 -13.01
C VAL A 252 -10.67 3.01 -13.55
N ILE A 253 -9.79 3.98 -13.40
CA ILE A 253 -9.98 5.32 -13.94
C ILE A 253 -9.31 5.42 -15.32
N ARG A 254 -10.02 6.04 -16.28
CA ARG A 254 -9.49 6.30 -17.62
C ARG A 254 -9.13 7.76 -17.77
N HIS A 255 -7.87 8.04 -18.00
CA HIS A 255 -7.41 9.36 -18.45
C HIS A 255 -7.95 9.67 -19.86
N ALA A 256 -8.01 10.94 -20.24
CA ALA A 256 -8.52 11.38 -21.54
C ALA A 256 -7.77 10.78 -22.76
N THR A 257 -6.51 10.41 -22.58
CA THR A 257 -5.71 9.69 -23.61
C THR A 257 -6.04 8.21 -23.74
N GLY A 258 -6.88 7.67 -22.86
CA GLY A 258 -7.20 6.25 -22.77
C GLY A 258 -6.30 5.45 -21.82
N TYR A 259 -5.29 6.09 -21.19
CA TYR A 259 -4.47 5.45 -20.16
C TYR A 259 -5.34 5.02 -18.96
N GLN A 260 -5.00 3.89 -18.35
CA GLN A 260 -5.77 3.33 -17.24
C GLN A 260 -4.95 3.33 -15.97
N THR A 261 -5.49 3.95 -14.93
CA THR A 261 -4.95 3.93 -13.57
C THR A 261 -5.87 3.09 -12.68
N LEU A 262 -5.29 2.18 -11.90
CA LEU A 262 -6.00 1.45 -10.86
C LEU A 262 -5.93 2.26 -9.56
N ILE A 263 -7.06 2.38 -8.85
CA ILE A 263 -7.10 2.97 -7.50
C ILE A 263 -7.57 1.91 -6.53
N ASN A 264 -6.87 1.71 -5.43
CA ASN A 264 -7.31 0.85 -4.33
C ASN A 264 -7.09 1.50 -2.97
N GLN A 265 -8.06 1.29 -2.06
CA GLN A 265 -7.99 1.68 -0.64
C GLN A 265 -8.69 0.61 0.19
N VAL A 266 -8.14 0.21 1.35
CA VAL A 266 -8.61 -0.96 2.11
C VAL A 266 -9.15 -0.61 3.50
N GLY A 267 -9.82 0.53 3.59
CA GLY A 267 -10.48 0.98 4.81
C GLY A 267 -9.49 1.57 5.81
N TRP A 268 -9.45 1.03 7.03
CA TRP A 268 -8.68 1.58 8.15
C TRP A 268 -8.34 0.50 9.18
N SER A 269 -7.52 0.85 10.20
CA SER A 269 -7.12 -0.02 11.32
C SER A 269 -6.46 -1.35 10.93
N GLY A 270 -6.04 -1.49 9.68
CA GLY A 270 -5.39 -2.71 9.20
C GLY A 270 -6.26 -3.96 9.33
N ILE A 271 -7.60 -3.81 9.26
CA ILE A 271 -8.56 -4.92 9.26
C ILE A 271 -8.58 -5.68 7.94
N PHE A 272 -8.08 -5.06 6.88
CA PHE A 272 -7.83 -5.68 5.59
C PHE A 272 -6.40 -5.43 5.13
N LEU A 273 -5.91 -6.34 4.31
CA LEU A 273 -4.66 -6.22 3.56
C LEU A 273 -5.01 -6.24 2.06
N GLY A 274 -4.67 -5.18 1.35
CA GLY A 274 -4.84 -5.14 -0.10
C GLY A 274 -3.77 -5.99 -0.79
N ARG A 275 -4.16 -6.72 -1.85
CA ARG A 275 -3.26 -7.54 -2.66
C ARG A 275 -3.52 -7.30 -4.14
N LEU A 276 -2.46 -6.96 -4.88
CA LEU A 276 -2.48 -6.84 -6.34
C LEU A 276 -1.33 -7.67 -6.90
N ASP A 277 -1.67 -8.68 -7.70
CA ASP A 277 -0.71 -9.56 -8.37
C ASP A 277 -0.60 -9.17 -9.84
N PHE A 278 0.51 -8.53 -10.20
CA PHE A 278 0.81 -8.12 -11.57
C PHE A 278 1.62 -9.21 -12.28
N SER A 279 1.27 -9.47 -13.54
CA SER A 279 2.08 -10.30 -14.44
C SER A 279 2.71 -9.43 -15.53
N PHE A 280 3.97 -9.69 -15.83
CA PHE A 280 4.73 -9.01 -16.87
C PHE A 280 5.35 -10.03 -17.84
N SER A 281 5.40 -9.69 -19.12
CA SER A 281 6.15 -10.46 -20.11
C SER A 281 7.66 -10.32 -19.88
N LYS A 282 8.40 -11.41 -19.71
CA LYS A 282 9.86 -11.40 -19.62
C LYS A 282 10.53 -10.79 -20.85
N LYS A 283 9.92 -10.92 -22.02
CA LYS A 283 10.47 -10.45 -23.29
C LYS A 283 10.35 -8.92 -23.46
N THR A 284 9.18 -8.36 -23.10
CA THR A 284 8.86 -6.95 -23.35
C THR A 284 8.87 -6.10 -22.09
N MET A 285 8.89 -6.73 -20.92
CA MET A 285 8.76 -6.10 -19.59
C MET A 285 7.47 -5.28 -19.47
N GLN A 286 6.47 -5.57 -20.30
CA GLN A 286 5.15 -4.94 -20.27
C GLN A 286 4.22 -5.73 -19.38
N LYS A 287 3.34 -5.01 -18.67
CA LYS A 287 2.24 -5.56 -17.87
C LYS A 287 1.28 -6.30 -18.79
N THR A 288 0.94 -7.54 -18.45
CA THR A 288 0.03 -8.40 -19.22
C THR A 288 -1.27 -8.70 -18.49
N ASP A 289 -1.23 -8.75 -17.15
CA ASP A 289 -2.40 -9.06 -16.33
C ASP A 289 -2.27 -8.43 -14.94
N VAL A 290 -3.40 -8.25 -14.26
CA VAL A 290 -3.47 -7.90 -12.84
C VAL A 290 -4.64 -8.62 -12.19
N ARG A 291 -4.37 -9.31 -11.09
CA ARG A 291 -5.39 -9.91 -10.20
C ARG A 291 -5.39 -9.17 -8.88
N THR A 292 -6.54 -9.04 -8.28
CA THR A 292 -6.70 -8.24 -7.07
C THR A 292 -7.50 -8.99 -6.02
N ALA A 293 -7.20 -8.74 -4.75
CA ALA A 293 -7.92 -9.27 -3.62
C ALA A 293 -7.85 -8.30 -2.43
N VAL A 294 -8.90 -8.26 -1.64
CA VAL A 294 -8.91 -7.63 -0.32
C VAL A 294 -8.98 -8.74 0.71
N LEU A 295 -7.90 -8.93 1.45
CA LEU A 295 -7.71 -10.06 2.36
C LEU A 295 -8.11 -9.64 3.78
N PRO A 296 -9.08 -10.30 4.42
CA PRO A 296 -9.42 -10.00 5.81
C PRO A 296 -8.27 -10.42 6.73
N VAL A 297 -7.90 -9.53 7.64
CA VAL A 297 -6.98 -9.83 8.75
C VAL A 297 -7.83 -10.34 9.91
N ASP A 298 -8.08 -11.66 9.94
CA ASP A 298 -8.99 -12.30 10.87
C ASP A 298 -8.31 -13.45 11.63
N ARG A 299 -9.03 -14.03 12.56
CA ARG A 299 -8.57 -15.25 13.24
C ARG A 299 -8.32 -16.35 12.22
N PRO A 300 -7.26 -17.18 12.38
CA PRO A 300 -7.12 -18.36 11.58
C PRO A 300 -8.40 -19.19 11.70
N VAL A 301 -8.96 -19.62 10.59
CA VAL A 301 -10.07 -20.58 10.61
C VAL A 301 -9.47 -21.89 11.17
N THR A 302 -9.75 -22.17 12.43
CA THR A 302 -9.47 -23.48 13.02
C THR A 302 -10.45 -24.45 12.37
N THR A 303 -9.98 -25.23 11.41
CA THR A 303 -10.72 -26.42 10.95
C THR A 303 -10.79 -27.37 12.14
N SER A 304 -11.96 -27.44 12.77
CA SER A 304 -12.29 -28.47 13.77
C SER A 304 -12.37 -29.85 13.13
#